data_9a1e3e2c81e83a6620124fea3e7cf737
#
_entry.id   9a1e3e2c81e83a6620124fea3e7cf737
#
_cell.length_a   1.000
_cell.length_b   1.000
_cell.length_c   1.000
_cell.angle_alpha   90.00
_cell.angle_beta   90.00
_cell.angle_gamma   90.00
#
_symmetry.space_group_name_H-M   'P 1'
#
loop_
_entity.id
_entity.type
_entity.pdbx_description
1 polymer ?
#
loop_
_entity_poly.entity_id
_entity_poly.type
_entity_poly.pdbx_seq_one_letter_code
_entity_poly.pdbx_strand_id
1 'polypeptide(L)'
;EFEKRIRDKRYLTKVMEPAEAAKFINPNMTLGVSGFTIAGYPKVIAGELAKRADNGEKLDLTVYSGASLGDEFDGELARKGALKKRIPYQTNKDLRNAINDGKVGYHDVPLGLMPVWVKRNFLNHVDVAIIEATAIDENGNIIPTTSVGTSNIYAECADKIIIEVNTYVPASLEGVHDVYSPENPPYTKPIPITKVDDRIGTPYIKCDFDKVVAVVHSTIPDNGRKVVPSDAEFDAMAKNLVNFLKNEVEHKRLCNPLPPIQAGVGSVSNAVLECL
;
A
#
# COMPACT_ATOMS: atom_id res chain seq x y z
N GLU A 1 -2.45 -24.05 1.40
CA GLU A 1 -1.91 -22.86 2.14
C GLU A 1 -2.90 -21.68 2.08
N PHE A 2 -3.45 -21.37 0.90
CA PHE A 2 -4.38 -20.25 0.71
C PHE A 2 -5.59 -20.30 1.65
N GLU A 3 -6.34 -21.42 1.66
CA GLU A 3 -7.52 -21.55 2.51
C GLU A 3 -7.21 -21.51 4.01
N LYS A 4 -5.98 -21.87 4.41
CA LYS A 4 -5.52 -21.76 5.81
C LYS A 4 -5.34 -20.30 6.24
N ARG A 5 -5.11 -19.39 5.29
CA ARG A 5 -5.04 -17.96 5.54
C ARG A 5 -6.41 -17.30 5.71
N ILE A 6 -7.50 -18.03 5.40
CA ILE A 6 -8.89 -17.58 5.53
C ILE A 6 -9.50 -18.30 6.75
N ARG A 7 -9.37 -17.72 7.92
CA ARG A 7 -9.79 -18.35 9.17
C ARG A 7 -11.28 -18.16 9.45
N ASP A 8 -11.85 -17.03 9.08
CA ASP A 8 -13.30 -16.87 9.04
C ASP A 8 -13.88 -17.61 7.82
N LYS A 9 -14.54 -18.74 8.09
CA LYS A 9 -15.04 -19.65 7.06
C LYS A 9 -16.13 -19.07 6.16
N ARG A 10 -16.79 -17.99 6.58
CA ARG A 10 -17.75 -17.27 5.74
C ARG A 10 -17.11 -16.77 4.45
N TYR A 11 -15.86 -16.34 4.52
CA TYR A 11 -15.12 -15.80 3.37
C TYR A 11 -14.77 -16.85 2.32
N LEU A 12 -14.78 -18.15 2.66
CA LEU A 12 -14.59 -19.21 1.69
C LEU A 12 -15.70 -19.23 0.62
N THR A 13 -16.90 -18.72 0.94
CA THR A 13 -17.99 -18.59 -0.03
C THR A 13 -17.76 -17.46 -1.04
N LYS A 14 -16.81 -16.58 -0.77
CA LYS A 14 -16.44 -15.46 -1.63
C LYS A 14 -15.17 -15.74 -2.46
N VAL A 15 -14.54 -16.90 -2.27
CA VAL A 15 -13.35 -17.31 -3.02
C VAL A 15 -13.72 -17.54 -4.47
N MET A 16 -12.98 -16.90 -5.38
CA MET A 16 -13.18 -17.04 -6.81
C MET A 16 -11.90 -16.72 -7.59
N GLU A 17 -11.90 -17.01 -8.88
CA GLU A 17 -10.81 -16.65 -9.78
C GLU A 17 -10.74 -15.12 -9.99
N PRO A 18 -9.53 -14.56 -10.17
CA PRO A 18 -9.34 -13.12 -10.38
C PRO A 18 -10.18 -12.56 -11.54
N ALA A 19 -10.36 -13.32 -12.62
CA ALA A 19 -11.17 -12.91 -13.76
C ALA A 19 -12.65 -12.72 -13.41
N GLU A 20 -13.19 -13.56 -12.51
CA GLU A 20 -14.57 -13.42 -12.03
C GLU A 20 -14.67 -12.23 -11.05
N ALA A 21 -13.70 -12.08 -10.16
CA ALA A 21 -13.66 -10.96 -9.23
C ALA A 21 -13.56 -9.60 -9.94
N ALA A 22 -12.80 -9.52 -11.03
CA ALA A 22 -12.69 -8.30 -11.84
C ALA A 22 -14.02 -7.85 -12.47
N LYS A 23 -15.01 -8.74 -12.61
CA LYS A 23 -16.34 -8.39 -13.13
C LYS A 23 -17.16 -7.50 -12.19
N PHE A 24 -16.82 -7.42 -10.90
CA PHE A 24 -17.43 -6.49 -9.97
C PHE A 24 -17.01 -5.03 -10.21
N ILE A 25 -15.99 -4.81 -11.06
CA ILE A 25 -15.48 -3.49 -11.42
C ILE A 25 -16.04 -3.11 -12.79
N ASN A 26 -16.93 -2.13 -12.80
CA ASN A 26 -17.55 -1.63 -14.03
C ASN A 26 -16.81 -0.37 -14.55
N PRO A 27 -16.99 0.00 -15.82
CA PRO A 27 -16.46 1.25 -16.36
C PRO A 27 -16.84 2.47 -15.52
N ASN A 28 -15.94 3.46 -15.49
CA ASN A 28 -16.04 4.72 -14.74
C ASN A 28 -16.05 4.60 -13.22
N MET A 29 -15.87 3.42 -12.64
CA MET A 29 -15.77 3.25 -11.20
C MET A 29 -14.50 3.89 -10.62
N THR A 30 -14.60 4.28 -9.36
CA THR A 30 -13.50 4.73 -8.53
C THR A 30 -13.01 3.58 -7.67
N LEU A 31 -11.73 3.24 -7.81
CA LEU A 31 -11.06 2.20 -7.04
C LEU A 31 -10.24 2.82 -5.91
N GLY A 32 -10.39 2.30 -4.70
CA GLY A 32 -9.51 2.56 -3.57
C GLY A 32 -8.46 1.44 -3.47
N VAL A 33 -7.22 1.75 -3.80
CA VAL A 33 -6.13 0.76 -3.83
C VAL A 33 -4.93 1.34 -3.11
N SER A 34 -4.47 0.70 -2.07
CA SER A 34 -3.32 1.22 -1.34
C SER A 34 -2.16 0.26 -1.34
N GLY A 35 -1.01 0.81 -1.16
CA GLY A 35 0.29 0.24 -0.97
C GLY A 35 1.22 1.37 -0.57
N PHE A 36 2.48 1.07 -0.34
CA PHE A 36 3.48 2.08 -0.03
C PHE A 36 4.78 1.79 -0.76
N THR A 37 5.16 2.67 -1.68
CA THR A 37 6.44 2.60 -2.42
C THR A 37 6.69 1.23 -3.06
N ILE A 38 5.69 0.72 -3.80
CA ILE A 38 5.70 -0.58 -4.49
C ILE A 38 5.77 -1.81 -3.55
N ALA A 39 5.17 -1.69 -2.36
CA ALA A 39 5.00 -2.78 -1.41
C ALA A 39 3.57 -2.83 -0.87
N GLY A 40 3.05 -4.03 -0.63
CA GLY A 40 1.74 -4.26 0.00
C GLY A 40 0.55 -3.74 -0.82
N TYR A 41 0.57 -3.87 -2.12
CA TYR A 41 -0.51 -3.48 -3.02
C TYR A 41 -1.06 -4.70 -3.78
N PRO A 42 -2.36 -4.71 -4.16
CA PRO A 42 -2.95 -5.80 -4.93
C PRO A 42 -2.38 -5.85 -6.35
N LYS A 43 -2.20 -7.05 -6.90
CA LYS A 43 -1.48 -7.27 -8.16
C LYS A 43 -2.29 -8.05 -9.20
N VAL A 44 -3.10 -9.02 -8.77
CA VAL A 44 -3.76 -9.93 -9.72
C VAL A 44 -5.01 -9.34 -10.37
N ILE A 45 -5.80 -8.54 -9.66
CA ILE A 45 -6.99 -7.89 -10.23
C ILE A 45 -6.61 -6.88 -11.31
N ALA A 46 -5.51 -6.14 -11.12
CA ALA A 46 -5.04 -5.19 -12.13
C ALA A 46 -4.72 -5.89 -13.46
N GLY A 47 -4.11 -7.07 -13.42
CA GLY A 47 -3.84 -7.87 -14.63
C GLY A 47 -5.13 -8.25 -15.39
N GLU A 48 -6.20 -8.61 -14.66
CA GLU A 48 -7.49 -8.93 -15.29
C GLU A 48 -8.18 -7.68 -15.88
N LEU A 49 -8.10 -6.53 -15.20
CA LEU A 49 -8.59 -5.27 -15.74
C LEU A 49 -7.80 -4.84 -17.00
N ALA A 50 -6.49 -5.04 -16.99
CA ALA A 50 -5.65 -4.78 -18.16
C ALA A 50 -6.03 -5.66 -19.36
N LYS A 51 -6.33 -6.95 -19.13
CA LYS A 51 -6.81 -7.86 -20.18
C LYS A 51 -8.17 -7.41 -20.75
N ARG A 52 -9.09 -6.94 -19.91
CA ARG A 52 -10.38 -6.39 -20.36
C ARG A 52 -10.18 -5.16 -21.24
N ALA A 53 -9.29 -4.25 -20.83
CA ALA A 53 -8.97 -3.07 -21.64
C ALA A 53 -8.29 -3.44 -22.97
N ASP A 54 -7.40 -4.43 -22.98
CA ASP A 54 -6.73 -4.95 -24.18
C ASP A 54 -7.72 -5.58 -25.18
N ASN A 55 -8.79 -6.18 -24.67
CA ASN A 55 -9.90 -6.70 -25.46
C ASN A 55 -10.89 -5.62 -25.93
N GLY A 56 -10.56 -4.34 -25.77
CA GLY A 56 -11.32 -3.21 -26.28
C GLY A 56 -12.37 -2.64 -25.33
N GLU A 57 -12.43 -3.10 -24.08
CA GLU A 57 -13.35 -2.52 -23.08
C GLU A 57 -12.82 -1.18 -22.59
N LYS A 58 -13.62 -0.13 -22.74
CA LYS A 58 -13.29 1.20 -22.22
C LYS A 58 -13.62 1.30 -20.75
N LEU A 59 -12.63 1.09 -19.88
CA LEU A 59 -12.83 1.06 -18.43
C LEU A 59 -12.91 2.44 -17.80
N ASP A 60 -12.10 3.41 -18.23
CA ASP A 60 -12.07 4.80 -17.73
C ASP A 60 -12.03 4.89 -16.19
N LEU A 61 -11.19 4.08 -15.52
CA LEU A 61 -11.15 3.98 -14.08
C LEU A 61 -10.49 5.19 -13.42
N THR A 62 -11.05 5.60 -12.29
CA THR A 62 -10.38 6.51 -11.35
C THR A 62 -9.74 5.67 -10.25
N VAL A 63 -8.44 5.87 -9.98
CA VAL A 63 -7.73 5.14 -8.93
C VAL A 63 -7.22 6.09 -7.86
N TYR A 64 -7.64 5.84 -6.63
CA TYR A 64 -7.13 6.47 -5.42
C TYR A 64 -6.16 5.52 -4.73
N SER A 65 -4.99 6.02 -4.34
CA SER A 65 -4.02 5.22 -3.59
C SER A 65 -3.47 5.95 -2.37
N GLY A 66 -2.65 5.28 -1.57
CA GLY A 66 -1.92 5.90 -0.48
C GLY A 66 -0.61 6.52 -0.95
N ALA A 67 0.09 5.82 -1.85
CA ALA A 67 1.34 6.24 -2.45
C ALA A 67 1.48 5.61 -3.84
N SER A 68 2.70 5.42 -4.35
CA SER A 68 2.93 4.72 -5.61
C SER A 68 2.57 3.23 -5.50
N LEU A 69 1.99 2.71 -6.56
CA LEU A 69 1.78 1.28 -6.77
C LEU A 69 2.85 0.76 -7.75
N GLY A 70 3.02 -0.56 -7.81
CA GLY A 70 3.98 -1.18 -8.70
C GLY A 70 3.54 -1.22 -10.16
N ASP A 71 4.43 -1.78 -10.98
CA ASP A 71 4.18 -1.88 -12.43
C ASP A 71 3.00 -2.80 -12.76
N GLU A 72 2.75 -3.81 -11.92
CA GLU A 72 1.64 -4.75 -12.04
C GLU A 72 0.27 -4.06 -11.92
N PHE A 73 0.21 -2.88 -11.30
CA PHE A 73 -1.00 -2.08 -11.17
C PHE A 73 -0.93 -0.82 -12.04
N ASP A 74 -0.11 0.16 -11.63
CA ASP A 74 -0.04 1.48 -12.29
C ASP A 74 0.44 1.38 -13.74
N GLY A 75 1.47 0.54 -14.00
CA GLY A 75 2.04 0.36 -15.33
C GLY A 75 1.10 -0.38 -16.28
N GLU A 76 0.59 -1.52 -15.86
CA GLU A 76 -0.30 -2.34 -16.68
C GLU A 76 -1.55 -1.56 -17.08
N LEU A 77 -2.24 -0.93 -16.15
CA LEU A 77 -3.45 -0.17 -16.46
C LEU A 77 -3.16 1.07 -17.32
N ALA A 78 -2.01 1.73 -17.13
CA ALA A 78 -1.61 2.87 -17.95
C ALA A 78 -1.33 2.46 -19.40
N ARG A 79 -0.55 1.37 -19.61
CA ARG A 79 -0.22 0.85 -20.96
C ARG A 79 -1.46 0.44 -21.76
N LYS A 80 -2.48 -0.07 -21.07
CA LYS A 80 -3.74 -0.52 -21.69
C LYS A 80 -4.82 0.55 -21.79
N GLY A 81 -4.53 1.79 -21.34
CA GLY A 81 -5.47 2.90 -21.40
C GLY A 81 -6.72 2.70 -20.52
N ALA A 82 -6.60 1.92 -19.44
CA ALA A 82 -7.70 1.63 -18.53
C ALA A 82 -8.00 2.77 -17.56
N LEU A 83 -7.07 3.72 -17.40
CA LEU A 83 -7.13 4.79 -16.40
C LEU A 83 -7.65 6.09 -16.98
N LYS A 84 -8.64 6.69 -16.32
CA LYS A 84 -9.12 8.06 -16.55
C LYS A 84 -8.42 9.05 -15.62
N LYS A 85 -8.20 8.66 -14.36
CA LYS A 85 -7.62 9.54 -13.33
C LYS A 85 -6.85 8.75 -12.29
N ARG A 86 -5.75 9.33 -11.79
CA ARG A 86 -4.91 8.77 -10.74
C ARG A 86 -4.61 9.82 -9.66
N ILE A 87 -4.81 9.48 -8.39
CA ILE A 87 -4.53 10.32 -7.21
C ILE A 87 -3.95 9.42 -6.11
N PRO A 88 -2.98 9.86 -5.33
CA PRO A 88 -2.06 10.98 -5.48
C PRO A 88 -0.76 10.55 -6.17
N TYR A 89 0.37 10.72 -5.50
CA TYR A 89 1.74 10.42 -5.92
C TYR A 89 1.93 9.06 -6.62
N GLN A 90 2.70 9.03 -7.69
CA GLN A 90 3.05 7.83 -8.44
C GLN A 90 4.51 7.89 -8.95
N THR A 91 5.12 6.74 -9.19
CA THR A 91 6.51 6.61 -9.65
C THR A 91 6.67 5.81 -10.95
N ASN A 92 5.59 5.24 -11.47
CA ASN A 92 5.63 4.42 -12.69
C ASN A 92 5.87 5.29 -13.92
N LYS A 93 6.79 4.86 -14.80
CA LYS A 93 7.19 5.59 -15.99
C LYS A 93 6.05 5.69 -17.02
N ASP A 94 5.34 4.58 -17.26
CA ASP A 94 4.30 4.53 -18.29
C ASP A 94 3.09 5.37 -17.87
N LEU A 95 2.72 5.30 -16.59
CA LEU A 95 1.69 6.17 -16.04
C LEU A 95 2.09 7.65 -16.10
N ARG A 96 3.35 7.98 -15.79
CA ARG A 96 3.86 9.36 -15.93
C ARG A 96 3.77 9.87 -17.36
N ASN A 97 4.12 9.04 -18.33
CA ASN A 97 3.99 9.39 -19.74
C ASN A 97 2.53 9.64 -20.12
N ALA A 98 1.62 8.76 -19.70
CA ALA A 98 0.19 8.92 -19.95
C ALA A 98 -0.39 10.20 -19.30
N ILE A 99 0.08 10.58 -18.11
CA ILE A 99 -0.29 11.85 -17.46
C ILE A 99 0.25 13.05 -18.25
N ASN A 100 1.52 13.03 -18.63
CA ASN A 100 2.15 14.13 -19.38
C ASN A 100 1.54 14.31 -20.77
N ASP A 101 1.10 13.21 -21.40
CA ASP A 101 0.38 13.21 -22.67
C ASP A 101 -1.09 13.69 -22.54
N GLY A 102 -1.56 13.97 -21.34
CA GLY A 102 -2.96 14.36 -21.08
C GLY A 102 -3.97 13.23 -21.21
N LYS A 103 -3.53 11.97 -21.31
CA LYS A 103 -4.40 10.78 -21.41
C LYS A 103 -5.00 10.37 -20.08
N VAL A 104 -4.29 10.63 -18.98
CA VAL A 104 -4.72 10.32 -17.62
C VAL A 104 -4.72 11.60 -16.78
N GLY A 105 -5.87 11.93 -16.19
CA GLY A 105 -5.97 13.03 -15.24
C GLY A 105 -5.16 12.72 -13.99
N TYR A 106 -4.48 13.73 -13.45
CA TYR A 106 -3.67 13.57 -12.26
C TYR A 106 -3.94 14.69 -11.26
N HIS A 107 -3.92 14.34 -10.00
CA HIS A 107 -3.99 15.32 -8.92
C HIS A 107 -3.01 14.92 -7.84
N ASP A 108 -2.05 15.79 -7.58
CA ASP A 108 -1.12 15.59 -6.47
C ASP A 108 -1.74 16.05 -5.16
N VAL A 109 -1.65 15.19 -4.15
CA VAL A 109 -2.16 15.43 -2.80
C VAL A 109 -1.11 14.93 -1.81
N PRO A 110 -0.78 15.70 -0.78
CA PRO A 110 0.05 15.18 0.31
C PRO A 110 -0.50 13.87 0.84
N LEU A 111 0.33 12.83 0.96
CA LEU A 111 -0.11 11.46 1.28
C LEU A 111 -0.95 11.40 2.55
N GLY A 112 -0.61 12.19 3.58
CA GLY A 112 -1.38 12.25 4.82
C GLY A 112 -2.77 12.87 4.70
N LEU A 113 -3.06 13.62 3.62
CA LEU A 113 -4.38 14.18 3.37
C LEU A 113 -5.30 13.23 2.61
N MET A 114 -4.74 12.23 1.92
CA MET A 114 -5.52 11.30 1.12
C MET A 114 -6.59 10.56 1.94
N PRO A 115 -6.27 9.90 3.08
CA PRO A 115 -7.25 9.26 3.93
C PRO A 115 -8.31 10.25 4.47
N VAL A 116 -7.89 11.47 4.81
CA VAL A 116 -8.80 12.52 5.31
C VAL A 116 -9.79 12.94 4.23
N TRP A 117 -9.34 13.14 3.00
CA TRP A 117 -10.18 13.59 1.90
C TRP A 117 -11.18 12.51 1.47
N VAL A 118 -10.76 11.24 1.46
CA VAL A 118 -11.67 10.12 1.19
C VAL A 118 -12.73 10.03 2.29
N LYS A 119 -12.30 9.97 3.56
CA LYS A 119 -13.21 9.80 4.70
C LYS A 119 -14.20 10.95 4.89
N ARG A 120 -13.84 12.17 4.45
CA ARG A 120 -14.68 13.37 4.53
C ARG A 120 -15.43 13.70 3.23
N ASN A 121 -15.39 12.81 2.25
CA ASN A 121 -16.04 12.97 0.95
C ASN A 121 -15.62 14.26 0.19
N PHE A 122 -14.35 14.68 0.33
CA PHE A 122 -13.81 15.78 -0.50
C PHE A 122 -13.43 15.28 -1.90
N LEU A 123 -13.29 13.99 -2.07
CA LEU A 123 -13.15 13.31 -3.34
C LEU A 123 -14.44 12.55 -3.68
N ASN A 124 -14.52 12.08 -4.92
CA ASN A 124 -15.63 11.21 -5.31
C ASN A 124 -15.64 9.94 -4.45
N HIS A 125 -16.82 9.36 -4.32
CA HIS A 125 -17.04 8.11 -3.62
C HIS A 125 -16.12 6.98 -4.16
N VAL A 126 -15.79 6.02 -3.30
CA VAL A 126 -15.02 4.83 -3.65
C VAL A 126 -16.00 3.68 -3.88
N ASP A 127 -16.09 3.22 -5.12
CA ASP A 127 -16.99 2.12 -5.48
C ASP A 127 -16.45 0.77 -5.00
N VAL A 128 -15.15 0.52 -5.24
CA VAL A 128 -14.51 -0.75 -4.89
C VAL A 128 -13.15 -0.51 -4.23
N ALA A 129 -12.94 -1.09 -3.05
CA ALA A 129 -11.63 -1.22 -2.44
C ALA A 129 -11.00 -2.56 -2.86
N ILE A 130 -9.74 -2.52 -3.28
CA ILE A 130 -8.96 -3.73 -3.54
C ILE A 130 -7.80 -3.74 -2.56
N ILE A 131 -7.74 -4.75 -1.69
CA ILE A 131 -6.82 -4.79 -0.56
C ILE A 131 -6.02 -6.08 -0.59
N GLU A 132 -4.69 -5.95 -0.59
CA GLU A 132 -3.80 -7.09 -0.40
C GLU A 132 -3.73 -7.50 1.07
N ALA A 133 -3.82 -8.80 1.34
CA ALA A 133 -3.87 -9.36 2.67
C ALA A 133 -2.86 -10.50 2.86
N THR A 134 -2.27 -10.59 4.05
CA THR A 134 -1.54 -11.77 4.52
C THR A 134 -2.50 -12.90 4.85
N ALA A 135 -3.62 -12.54 5.49
CA ALA A 135 -4.65 -13.47 5.94
C ALA A 135 -5.97 -12.73 6.24
N ILE A 136 -7.03 -13.48 6.45
CA ILE A 136 -8.28 -13.03 7.07
C ILE A 136 -8.39 -13.76 8.41
N ASP A 137 -8.51 -13.01 9.50
CA ASP A 137 -8.57 -13.59 10.86
C ASP A 137 -9.92 -14.29 11.15
N GLU A 138 -10.07 -14.83 12.36
CA GLU A 138 -11.27 -15.56 12.79
C GLU A 138 -12.49 -14.65 12.94
N ASN A 139 -12.28 -13.34 13.06
CA ASN A 139 -13.32 -12.32 13.18
C ASN A 139 -13.66 -11.65 11.84
N GLY A 140 -13.02 -12.07 10.75
CA GLY A 140 -13.20 -11.52 9.43
C GLY A 140 -12.41 -10.23 9.16
N ASN A 141 -11.45 -9.88 10.01
CA ASN A 141 -10.58 -8.73 9.75
C ASN A 141 -9.46 -9.08 8.77
N ILE A 142 -9.00 -8.09 8.03
CA ILE A 142 -7.93 -8.23 7.06
C ILE A 142 -6.58 -8.00 7.75
N ILE A 143 -5.71 -9.00 7.72
CA ILE A 143 -4.31 -8.84 8.13
C ILE A 143 -3.53 -8.26 6.96
N PRO A 144 -2.99 -7.02 7.06
CA PRO A 144 -2.23 -6.42 5.95
C PRO A 144 -0.97 -7.21 5.61
N THR A 145 -0.40 -6.95 4.43
CA THR A 145 0.91 -7.48 4.02
C THR A 145 2.03 -6.54 4.47
N THR A 146 2.92 -6.14 3.60
CA THR A 146 4.12 -5.33 3.90
C THR A 146 3.83 -3.84 4.10
N SER A 147 2.61 -3.39 3.81
CA SER A 147 2.17 -2.03 4.11
C SER A 147 0.67 -1.95 4.37
N VAL A 148 0.24 -0.87 5.03
CA VAL A 148 -1.18 -0.52 5.23
C VAL A 148 -1.59 0.58 4.25
N GLY A 149 -0.79 1.63 4.14
CA GLY A 149 -1.15 2.81 3.35
C GLY A 149 -2.49 3.40 3.80
N THR A 150 -3.42 3.56 2.84
CA THR A 150 -4.79 4.07 3.07
C THR A 150 -5.84 2.94 3.06
N SER A 151 -5.42 1.67 3.06
CA SER A 151 -6.32 0.52 2.88
C SER A 151 -7.43 0.43 3.92
N ASN A 152 -7.16 0.80 5.18
CA ASN A 152 -8.17 0.82 6.24
C ASN A 152 -9.30 1.81 5.94
N ILE A 153 -8.99 2.99 5.38
CA ILE A 153 -9.98 3.99 5.02
C ILE A 153 -10.77 3.56 3.79
N TYR A 154 -10.12 2.92 2.81
CA TYR A 154 -10.84 2.36 1.66
C TYR A 154 -11.77 1.24 2.07
N ALA A 155 -11.38 0.34 2.99
CA ALA A 155 -12.28 -0.68 3.54
C ALA A 155 -13.50 -0.05 4.26
N GLU A 156 -13.27 1.03 5.00
CA GLU A 156 -14.33 1.77 5.70
C GLU A 156 -15.31 2.44 4.73
N CYS A 157 -14.80 3.10 3.66
CA CYS A 157 -15.56 4.01 2.82
C CYS A 157 -16.14 3.38 1.54
N ALA A 158 -15.56 2.29 1.03
CA ALA A 158 -16.01 1.67 -0.22
C ALA A 158 -17.34 0.94 -0.08
N ASP A 159 -18.09 0.84 -1.19
CA ASP A 159 -19.31 0.03 -1.27
C ASP A 159 -18.99 -1.47 -1.31
N LYS A 160 -17.92 -1.83 -2.03
CA LYS A 160 -17.49 -3.22 -2.22
C LYS A 160 -16.02 -3.39 -1.90
N ILE A 161 -15.66 -4.58 -1.45
CA ILE A 161 -14.27 -4.93 -1.14
C ILE A 161 -13.90 -6.21 -1.89
N ILE A 162 -12.76 -6.19 -2.56
CA ILE A 162 -12.06 -7.35 -3.10
C ILE A 162 -10.80 -7.55 -2.28
N ILE A 163 -10.57 -8.75 -1.76
CA ILE A 163 -9.40 -9.07 -0.96
C ILE A 163 -8.48 -9.99 -1.76
N GLU A 164 -7.23 -9.57 -1.98
CA GLU A 164 -6.17 -10.41 -2.56
C GLU A 164 -5.36 -11.03 -1.43
N VAL A 165 -5.58 -12.30 -1.10
CA VAL A 165 -4.78 -13.02 -0.10
C VAL A 165 -3.50 -13.51 -0.76
N ASN A 166 -2.37 -12.90 -0.41
CA ASN A 166 -1.07 -13.18 -0.97
C ASN A 166 -0.28 -14.16 -0.10
N THR A 167 -0.15 -15.40 -0.58
CA THR A 167 0.57 -16.45 0.15
C THR A 167 2.09 -16.43 -0.05
N TYR A 168 2.61 -15.58 -0.93
CA TYR A 168 4.05 -15.32 -1.01
C TYR A 168 4.56 -14.64 0.26
N VAL A 169 3.74 -13.76 0.84
CA VAL A 169 4.09 -13.03 2.04
C VAL A 169 4.04 -13.96 3.26
N PRO A 170 5.05 -13.94 4.15
CA PRO A 170 5.08 -14.82 5.31
C PRO A 170 3.94 -14.54 6.30
N ALA A 171 3.33 -15.60 6.84
CA ALA A 171 2.25 -15.48 7.84
C ALA A 171 2.70 -14.73 9.11
N SER A 172 4.00 -14.71 9.40
CA SER A 172 4.60 -14.03 10.56
C SER A 172 4.47 -12.50 10.53
N LEU A 173 3.98 -11.90 9.44
CA LEU A 173 3.60 -10.48 9.42
C LEU A 173 2.36 -10.18 10.27
N GLU A 174 1.58 -11.18 10.64
CA GLU A 174 0.45 -10.99 11.54
C GLU A 174 0.93 -10.48 12.90
N GLY A 175 0.29 -9.38 13.36
CA GLY A 175 0.61 -8.77 14.65
C GLY A 175 1.63 -7.63 14.60
N VAL A 176 2.34 -7.41 13.47
CA VAL A 176 3.34 -6.31 13.38
C VAL A 176 2.72 -4.93 13.15
N HIS A 177 1.50 -4.88 12.62
CA HIS A 177 0.84 -3.62 12.26
C HIS A 177 0.21 -2.91 13.47
N ASP A 178 0.04 -1.60 13.35
CA ASP A 178 -0.68 -0.74 14.28
C ASP A 178 -1.60 0.19 13.46
N VAL A 179 -2.79 -0.30 13.11
CA VAL A 179 -3.74 0.36 12.22
C VAL A 179 -4.68 1.24 13.02
N TYR A 180 -4.62 2.55 12.79
CA TYR A 180 -5.45 3.53 13.45
C TYR A 180 -6.23 4.39 12.45
N SER A 181 -7.51 4.58 12.69
CA SER A 181 -8.41 5.44 11.90
C SER A 181 -8.90 6.59 12.77
N PRO A 182 -8.37 7.81 12.62
CA PRO A 182 -8.87 8.99 13.35
C PRO A 182 -10.34 9.23 13.05
N GLU A 183 -11.08 9.71 14.07
CA GLU A 183 -12.49 10.08 13.91
C GLU A 183 -12.63 11.39 13.12
N ASN A 184 -13.78 11.55 12.48
CA ASN A 184 -14.12 12.79 11.80
C ASN A 184 -14.54 13.89 12.78
N PRO A 185 -14.33 15.18 12.45
CA PRO A 185 -14.95 16.28 13.20
C PRO A 185 -16.47 16.10 13.34
N PRO A 186 -17.07 16.50 14.46
CA PRO A 186 -16.44 17.18 15.60
C PRO A 186 -15.82 16.22 16.63
N TYR A 187 -15.78 14.92 16.36
CA TYR A 187 -15.37 13.89 17.32
C TYR A 187 -13.85 13.61 17.30
N THR A 188 -13.09 14.33 16.47
CA THR A 188 -11.64 14.20 16.39
C THR A 188 -10.97 14.45 17.74
N LYS A 189 -10.16 13.50 18.19
CA LYS A 189 -9.38 13.59 19.42
C LYS A 189 -7.89 13.59 19.10
N PRO A 190 -7.03 14.10 19.99
CA PRO A 190 -5.59 13.88 19.86
C PRO A 190 -5.27 12.39 19.76
N ILE A 191 -4.29 12.04 18.93
CA ILE A 191 -3.81 10.66 18.84
C ILE A 191 -3.19 10.30 20.20
N PRO A 192 -3.59 9.18 20.86
CA PRO A 192 -3.22 8.88 22.24
C PRO A 192 -1.80 8.26 22.33
N ILE A 193 -0.81 8.88 21.69
CA ILE A 193 0.59 8.47 21.78
C ILE A 193 1.23 9.26 22.92
N THR A 194 1.68 8.57 23.97
CA THR A 194 2.33 9.14 25.14
C THR A 194 3.74 8.62 25.36
N LYS A 195 4.08 7.47 24.78
CA LYS A 195 5.38 6.82 24.84
C LYS A 195 5.83 6.40 23.45
N VAL A 196 7.10 6.15 23.28
CA VAL A 196 7.72 5.79 21.99
C VAL A 196 7.31 4.39 21.48
N ASP A 197 6.84 3.53 22.36
CA ASP A 197 6.42 2.15 22.11
C ASP A 197 4.90 1.93 22.19
N ASP A 198 4.12 3.01 22.34
CA ASP A 198 2.66 2.91 22.37
C ASP A 198 2.11 2.37 21.05
N ARG A 199 1.23 1.38 21.19
CA ARG A 199 0.37 0.88 20.10
C ARG A 199 -1.05 1.41 20.33
N ILE A 200 -1.58 2.13 19.36
CA ILE A 200 -2.83 2.89 19.50
C ILE A 200 -3.98 2.31 18.69
N GLY A 201 -3.69 1.46 17.75
CA GLY A 201 -4.64 0.85 16.84
C GLY A 201 -4.79 -0.65 17.02
N THR A 202 -5.06 -1.31 15.91
CA THR A 202 -5.21 -2.77 15.85
C THR A 202 -4.20 -3.37 14.88
N PRO A 203 -3.79 -4.65 15.05
CA PRO A 203 -2.88 -5.31 14.12
C PRO A 203 -3.56 -5.74 12.81
N TYR A 204 -4.75 -5.25 12.55
CA TYR A 204 -5.57 -5.60 11.40
C TYR A 204 -6.38 -4.41 10.89
N ILE A 205 -6.91 -4.54 9.67
CA ILE A 205 -7.91 -3.66 9.10
C ILE A 205 -9.29 -4.25 9.40
N LYS A 206 -10.17 -3.50 10.06
CA LYS A 206 -11.57 -3.91 10.23
C LYS A 206 -12.24 -4.05 8.88
N CYS A 207 -12.96 -5.13 8.69
CA CYS A 207 -13.65 -5.42 7.44
C CYS A 207 -15.11 -5.81 7.71
N ASP A 208 -16.01 -5.21 6.95
CA ASP A 208 -17.41 -5.60 6.94
C ASP A 208 -17.60 -6.72 5.90
N PHE A 209 -17.97 -7.90 6.35
CA PHE A 209 -18.20 -9.07 5.51
C PHE A 209 -19.23 -8.81 4.39
N ASP A 210 -20.26 -8.01 4.66
CA ASP A 210 -21.34 -7.78 3.70
C ASP A 210 -20.86 -6.94 2.50
N LYS A 211 -19.80 -6.15 2.68
CA LYS A 211 -19.14 -5.42 1.59
C LYS A 211 -18.22 -6.30 0.75
N VAL A 212 -17.74 -7.44 1.27
CA VAL A 212 -16.80 -8.29 0.54
C VAL A 212 -17.50 -9.05 -0.55
N VAL A 213 -17.12 -8.77 -1.80
CA VAL A 213 -17.68 -9.42 -2.98
C VAL A 213 -16.80 -10.53 -3.53
N ALA A 214 -15.51 -10.49 -3.27
CA ALA A 214 -14.56 -11.50 -3.74
C ALA A 214 -13.35 -11.64 -2.82
N VAL A 215 -12.82 -12.86 -2.73
CA VAL A 215 -11.51 -13.19 -2.17
C VAL A 215 -10.74 -13.94 -3.24
N VAL A 216 -9.58 -13.45 -3.62
CA VAL A 216 -8.75 -14.05 -4.66
C VAL A 216 -7.37 -14.42 -4.13
N HIS A 217 -6.75 -15.42 -4.75
CA HIS A 217 -5.41 -15.87 -4.39
C HIS A 217 -4.34 -15.13 -5.18
N SER A 218 -3.30 -14.68 -4.50
CA SER A 218 -2.07 -14.14 -5.10
C SER A 218 -0.84 -14.87 -4.57
N THR A 219 0.19 -14.97 -5.43
CA THR A 219 1.51 -15.48 -5.08
C THR A 219 2.61 -14.54 -5.60
N ILE A 220 2.25 -13.31 -5.96
CA ILE A 220 3.15 -12.35 -6.57
C ILE A 220 3.91 -11.58 -5.49
N PRO A 221 5.25 -11.61 -5.49
CA PRO A 221 6.05 -10.85 -4.52
C PRO A 221 5.93 -9.34 -4.75
N ASP A 222 6.24 -8.57 -3.72
CA ASP A 222 6.48 -7.15 -3.88
C ASP A 222 7.70 -6.90 -4.77
N ASN A 223 7.61 -5.92 -5.65
CA ASN A 223 8.70 -5.53 -6.53
C ASN A 223 9.52 -4.40 -5.89
N GLY A 224 10.03 -4.66 -4.68
CA GLY A 224 10.84 -3.71 -3.91
C GLY A 224 12.07 -3.22 -4.70
N ARG A 225 12.53 -2.01 -4.40
CA ARG A 225 13.75 -1.49 -5.00
C ARG A 225 14.93 -2.37 -4.57
N LYS A 226 15.70 -2.85 -5.55
CA LYS A 226 16.97 -3.55 -5.27
C LYS A 226 17.91 -2.58 -4.59
N VAL A 227 18.59 -3.05 -3.54
CA VAL A 227 19.74 -2.35 -2.98
C VAL A 227 20.82 -2.34 -4.06
N VAL A 228 21.19 -1.17 -4.53
CA VAL A 228 22.28 -1.00 -5.49
C VAL A 228 23.56 -0.87 -4.67
N PRO A 229 24.63 -1.60 -5.00
CA PRO A 229 25.94 -1.41 -4.35
C PRO A 229 26.34 0.06 -4.37
N SER A 230 26.94 0.54 -3.27
CA SER A 230 27.46 1.89 -3.20
C SER A 230 28.64 2.07 -4.16
N ASP A 231 28.89 3.31 -4.57
CA ASP A 231 30.12 3.69 -5.27
C ASP A 231 31.11 4.35 -4.31
N ALA A 232 32.31 4.64 -4.79
CA ALA A 232 33.40 5.20 -3.98
C ALA A 232 33.04 6.57 -3.36
N GLU A 233 32.16 7.34 -4.00
CA GLU A 233 31.72 8.65 -3.51
C GLU A 233 30.75 8.48 -2.33
N PHE A 234 29.76 7.60 -2.46
CA PHE A 234 28.84 7.27 -1.37
C PHE A 234 29.54 6.60 -0.20
N ASP A 235 30.54 5.73 -0.46
CA ASP A 235 31.38 5.11 0.57
C ASP A 235 32.16 6.16 1.36
N ALA A 236 32.70 7.18 0.70
CA ALA A 236 33.39 8.26 1.37
C ALA A 236 32.46 9.10 2.25
N MET A 237 31.24 9.40 1.77
CA MET A 237 30.20 10.07 2.55
C MET A 237 29.80 9.26 3.77
N ALA A 238 29.58 7.94 3.61
CA ALA A 238 29.22 7.04 4.69
C ALA A 238 30.32 6.96 5.75
N LYS A 239 31.60 6.82 5.36
CA LYS A 239 32.74 6.82 6.28
C LYS A 239 32.82 8.11 7.09
N ASN A 240 32.58 9.27 6.46
CA ASN A 240 32.57 10.54 7.16
C ASN A 240 31.48 10.59 8.23
N LEU A 241 30.25 10.12 7.90
CA LEU A 241 29.16 10.08 8.87
C LEU A 241 29.46 9.11 10.01
N VAL A 242 29.97 7.91 9.72
CA VAL A 242 30.32 6.93 10.76
C VAL A 242 31.43 7.47 11.68
N ASN A 243 32.44 8.16 11.12
CA ASN A 243 33.50 8.81 11.90
C ASN A 243 32.93 9.91 12.79
N PHE A 244 31.98 10.70 12.29
CA PHE A 244 31.25 11.68 13.10
C PHE A 244 30.52 11.02 14.27
N LEU A 245 29.73 9.96 14.01
CA LEU A 245 29.02 9.23 15.08
C LEU A 245 29.95 8.65 16.14
N LYS A 246 31.09 8.06 15.71
CA LYS A 246 32.13 7.57 16.63
C LYS A 246 32.67 8.71 17.52
N ASN A 247 32.99 9.85 16.92
CA ASN A 247 33.45 11.02 17.64
C ASN A 247 32.41 11.53 18.66
N GLU A 248 31.13 11.50 18.32
CA GLU A 248 30.04 11.89 19.21
C GLU A 248 29.91 10.92 20.41
N VAL A 249 30.11 9.60 20.19
CA VAL A 249 30.14 8.60 21.25
C VAL A 249 31.35 8.79 22.15
N GLU A 250 32.55 8.99 21.60
CA GLU A 250 33.80 9.23 22.35
C GLU A 250 33.68 10.43 23.27
N HIS A 251 33.04 11.50 22.79
CA HIS A 251 32.79 12.71 23.58
C HIS A 251 31.55 12.65 24.47
N LYS A 252 30.91 11.48 24.60
CA LYS A 252 29.73 11.23 25.42
C LYS A 252 28.50 12.10 25.05
N ARG A 253 28.39 12.52 23.78
CA ARG A 253 27.23 13.22 23.25
C ARG A 253 26.18 12.26 22.67
N LEU A 254 26.63 11.06 22.29
CA LEU A 254 25.75 9.91 21.97
C LEU A 254 26.08 8.73 22.89
N CYS A 255 25.06 7.89 23.15
CA CYS A 255 25.23 6.68 23.94
C CYS A 255 25.92 5.56 23.13
N ASN A 256 26.52 4.61 23.86
CA ASN A 256 26.99 3.36 23.32
C ASN A 256 26.25 2.22 24.06
N PRO A 257 25.48 1.35 23.39
CA PRO A 257 25.25 1.33 21.92
C PRO A 257 24.51 2.58 21.42
N LEU A 258 24.65 2.84 20.11
CA LEU A 258 23.92 3.94 19.45
C LEU A 258 22.40 3.77 19.64
N PRO A 259 21.64 4.88 19.75
CA PRO A 259 20.19 4.83 19.76
C PRO A 259 19.65 4.32 18.42
N PRO A 260 18.36 3.95 18.32
CA PRO A 260 17.75 3.54 17.06
C PRO A 260 17.98 4.57 15.96
N ILE A 261 18.39 4.08 14.78
CA ILE A 261 18.65 4.90 13.60
C ILE A 261 17.64 4.53 12.53
N GLN A 262 17.08 5.54 11.86
CA GLN A 262 16.24 5.36 10.68
C GLN A 262 17.00 5.79 9.44
N ALA A 263 17.06 4.92 8.44
CA ALA A 263 17.57 5.24 7.12
C ALA A 263 16.42 5.50 6.14
N GLY A 264 16.58 6.49 5.27
CA GLY A 264 15.69 6.73 4.16
C GLY A 264 16.04 5.84 2.95
N VAL A 265 15.29 5.99 1.87
CA VAL A 265 15.56 5.30 0.59
C VAL A 265 16.60 6.09 -0.19
N GLY A 266 17.73 5.45 -0.55
CA GLY A 266 18.76 6.07 -1.38
C GLY A 266 20.13 5.44 -1.22
N SER A 267 21.02 5.70 -2.17
CA SER A 267 22.37 5.12 -2.20
C SER A 267 23.23 5.54 -1.00
N VAL A 268 23.11 6.80 -0.57
CA VAL A 268 23.82 7.32 0.63
C VAL A 268 23.37 6.57 1.89
N SER A 269 22.04 6.40 2.06
CA SER A 269 21.50 5.66 3.20
C SER A 269 21.96 4.21 3.24
N ASN A 270 21.99 3.55 2.07
CA ASN A 270 22.48 2.17 1.95
C ASN A 270 23.95 2.08 2.32
N ALA A 271 24.79 2.97 1.79
CA ALA A 271 26.22 3.00 2.11
C ALA A 271 26.48 3.23 3.60
N VAL A 272 25.69 4.11 4.24
CA VAL A 272 25.78 4.34 5.70
C VAL A 272 25.46 3.08 6.48
N LEU A 273 24.36 2.38 6.13
CA LEU A 273 23.96 1.13 6.81
C LEU A 273 25.01 0.02 6.62
N GLU A 274 25.68 -0.06 5.47
CA GLU A 274 26.76 -1.00 5.22
C GLU A 274 28.03 -0.71 6.04
N CYS A 275 28.24 0.56 6.43
CA CYS A 275 29.41 1.00 7.21
C CYS A 275 29.20 0.99 8.74
N LEU A 276 27.95 0.91 9.22
CA LEU A 276 27.60 0.84 10.66
C LEU A 276 27.78 -0.56 11.22
#